data_ce6b93c58e37a6b31b697d9daef68653
#
_entry.id   ce6b93c58e37a6b31b697d9daef68653
#
_cell.length_a   1.000
_cell.length_b   1.000
_cell.length_c   1.000
_cell.angle_alpha   90.00
_cell.angle_beta   90.00
_cell.angle_gamma   90.00
#
_symmetry.space_group_name_H-M   'P 1'
#
loop_
_entity.id
_entity.type
_entity.pdbx_description
1 polymer ?
#
loop_
_entity_poly.entity_id
_entity_poly.type
_entity_poly.pdbx_seq_one_letter_code
_entity_poly.pdbx_strand_id
1 'polypeptide(L)'
;MASPSVLATISHIYTYPLKGANGQQLTHTTLSPFSSIPNDRCFALLRAETIRANKWSENKSTKENADVVLKTGEGKDPQHHSNKHLFHQLITDASLGKFECILNDEADFCDTRRRRQLSIIEAKTKTVVAQCLDIDDEKERLVIETFFAECLETANAKDGVPKLVFADGISFANVGGRVKEHVLHIITKSTARAMYERNKMISGSSNSDSSLDEFMMRFRANLIVDDTTLSGEPWSELDWCGKEIRIGEDEVVLKINEPTIRCPSTRVVANNRGEVDEIIQPDVQIRTHFPDVKGSIFGREKIKLSEKGSYFGLYASCLKGGAIQIGDALTFV
;
A
#
# COMPACT_ATOMS: atom_id res chain seq x y z
N MET A 1 6.43 13.37 36.71
CA MET A 1 6.32 13.70 35.27
C MET A 1 4.91 13.30 34.84
N ALA A 2 4.21 14.16 34.11
CA ALA A 2 2.91 13.78 33.57
C ALA A 2 3.12 12.64 32.56
N SER A 3 2.27 11.60 32.59
CA SER A 3 2.30 10.55 31.57
C SER A 3 2.10 11.18 30.20
N PRO A 4 2.84 10.76 29.16
CA PRO A 4 2.66 11.29 27.82
C PRO A 4 1.22 11.04 27.37
N SER A 5 0.60 12.06 26.76
CA SER A 5 -0.77 11.91 26.26
C SER A 5 -0.78 10.93 25.09
N VAL A 6 -1.65 9.93 25.16
CA VAL A 6 -1.87 9.00 24.05
C VAL A 6 -2.56 9.75 22.90
N LEU A 7 -2.10 9.57 21.67
CA LEU A 7 -2.65 10.18 20.45
C LEU A 7 -3.68 9.28 19.79
N ALA A 8 -3.40 8.00 19.77
CA ALA A 8 -4.19 6.97 19.11
C ALA A 8 -3.71 5.59 19.54
N THR A 9 -4.42 4.53 19.13
CA THR A 9 -3.97 3.14 19.25
C THR A 9 -3.95 2.47 17.88
N ILE A 10 -3.05 1.52 17.65
CA ILE A 10 -3.05 0.72 16.42
C ILE A 10 -4.31 -0.15 16.40
N SER A 11 -5.16 0.04 15.40
CA SER A 11 -6.34 -0.81 15.22
C SER A 11 -6.16 -1.88 14.16
N HIS A 12 -5.37 -1.62 13.10
CA HIS A 12 -5.05 -2.60 12.07
C HIS A 12 -3.63 -2.39 11.56
N ILE A 13 -3.01 -3.51 11.19
CA ILE A 13 -1.70 -3.56 10.52
C ILE A 13 -1.90 -4.33 9.21
N TYR A 14 -1.45 -3.76 8.08
CA TYR A 14 -1.53 -4.40 6.77
C TYR A 14 -0.19 -4.39 6.07
N THR A 15 0.14 -5.51 5.45
CA THR A 15 1.16 -5.58 4.39
C THR A 15 0.49 -5.86 3.05
N TYR A 16 1.07 -5.37 1.97
CA TYR A 16 0.55 -5.52 0.60
C TYR A 16 1.63 -6.15 -0.27
N PRO A 17 1.86 -7.46 -0.21
CA PRO A 17 2.99 -8.09 -0.90
C PRO A 17 3.03 -7.78 -2.39
N LEU A 18 1.89 -7.82 -3.07
CA LEU A 18 1.78 -7.53 -4.49
C LEU A 18 1.25 -6.11 -4.74
N LYS A 19 1.98 -5.33 -5.57
CA LYS A 19 1.54 -4.02 -6.03
C LYS A 19 0.16 -4.11 -6.71
N GLY A 20 -0.80 -3.34 -6.21
CA GLY A 20 -2.15 -3.29 -6.77
C GLY A 20 -3.15 -4.24 -6.11
N ALA A 21 -2.75 -5.40 -5.62
CA ALA A 21 -3.64 -6.34 -4.92
C ALA A 21 -3.99 -5.87 -3.50
N ASN A 22 -5.02 -6.46 -2.89
CA ASN A 22 -5.38 -6.20 -1.50
C ASN A 22 -4.32 -6.73 -0.53
N GLY A 23 -4.32 -6.16 0.67
CA GLY A 23 -3.34 -6.48 1.69
C GLY A 23 -3.72 -7.66 2.56
N GLN A 24 -2.70 -8.23 3.19
CA GLN A 24 -2.80 -9.19 4.27
C GLN A 24 -2.84 -8.43 5.61
N GLN A 25 -3.85 -8.71 6.43
CA GLN A 25 -3.90 -8.18 7.78
C GLN A 25 -2.96 -8.97 8.69
N LEU A 26 -2.24 -8.25 9.53
CA LEU A 26 -1.31 -8.78 10.51
C LEU A 26 -1.79 -8.43 11.93
N THR A 27 -1.53 -9.29 12.91
CA THR A 27 -1.76 -8.98 14.33
C THR A 27 -0.59 -8.23 14.94
N HIS A 28 0.60 -8.49 14.44
CA HIS A 28 1.87 -7.86 14.86
C HIS A 28 2.86 -7.88 13.71
N THR A 29 3.91 -7.06 13.81
CA THR A 29 5.04 -7.05 12.87
C THR A 29 6.27 -6.43 13.55
N THR A 30 7.43 -6.61 12.94
CA THR A 30 8.67 -5.96 13.39
C THR A 30 9.09 -4.93 12.33
N LEU A 31 9.29 -3.69 12.75
CA LEU A 31 9.81 -2.64 11.90
C LEU A 31 11.33 -2.56 12.02
N SER A 32 11.99 -2.26 10.93
CA SER A 32 13.42 -1.94 10.90
C SER A 32 13.62 -0.47 10.53
N PRO A 33 14.69 0.18 11.01
CA PRO A 33 14.97 1.55 10.64
C PRO A 33 15.03 1.72 9.12
N PHE A 34 14.41 2.80 8.63
CA PHE A 34 14.35 3.19 7.21
C PHE A 34 13.71 2.13 6.30
N SER A 35 12.89 1.24 6.86
CA SER A 35 12.14 0.22 6.12
C SER A 35 10.64 0.38 6.33
N SER A 36 9.85 -0.14 5.39
CA SER A 36 8.41 -0.33 5.56
C SER A 36 8.13 -1.62 6.34
N ILE A 37 6.85 -2.01 6.44
CA ILE A 37 6.48 -3.34 6.94
C ILE A 37 7.16 -4.40 6.07
N PRO A 38 7.67 -5.49 6.67
CA PRO A 38 8.28 -6.57 5.91
C PRO A 38 7.37 -7.06 4.78
N ASN A 39 7.97 -7.30 3.62
CA ASN A 39 7.31 -7.77 2.41
C ASN A 39 6.26 -6.80 1.81
N ASP A 40 6.20 -5.55 2.28
CA ASP A 40 5.25 -4.58 1.74
C ASP A 40 5.63 -4.17 0.31
N ARG A 41 4.76 -4.51 -0.66
CA ARG A 41 4.91 -4.24 -2.10
C ARG A 41 6.24 -4.72 -2.67
N CYS A 42 6.71 -5.89 -2.19
CA CYS A 42 7.94 -6.51 -2.67
C CYS A 42 7.78 -7.16 -4.06
N PHE A 43 6.55 -7.37 -4.52
CA PHE A 43 6.23 -7.90 -5.85
C PHE A 43 5.47 -6.91 -6.71
N ALA A 44 5.69 -6.99 -8.02
CA ALA A 44 4.90 -6.28 -9.03
C ALA A 44 4.72 -7.14 -10.28
N LEU A 45 3.63 -6.92 -11.00
CA LEU A 45 3.37 -7.55 -12.30
C LEU A 45 3.85 -6.61 -13.40
N LEU A 46 4.94 -6.96 -14.05
CA LEU A 46 5.51 -6.24 -15.17
C LEU A 46 4.67 -6.49 -16.43
N ARG A 47 4.33 -5.43 -17.16
CA ARG A 47 3.53 -5.55 -18.38
C ARG A 47 4.30 -6.26 -19.50
N ALA A 48 3.63 -7.11 -20.25
CA ALA A 48 4.21 -7.85 -21.35
C ALA A 48 4.80 -6.91 -22.44
N GLU A 49 4.17 -5.77 -22.71
CA GLU A 49 4.71 -4.75 -23.62
C GLU A 49 6.06 -4.18 -23.14
N THR A 50 6.20 -3.98 -21.81
CA THR A 50 7.46 -3.54 -21.20
C THR A 50 8.55 -4.60 -21.35
N ILE A 51 8.19 -5.87 -21.19
CA ILE A 51 9.10 -7.02 -21.40
C ILE A 51 9.65 -7.00 -22.82
N ARG A 52 8.77 -6.87 -23.83
CA ARG A 52 9.15 -6.82 -25.23
C ARG A 52 10.04 -5.61 -25.56
N ALA A 53 9.68 -4.42 -25.08
CA ALA A 53 10.41 -3.20 -25.33
C ALA A 53 11.83 -3.22 -24.74
N ASN A 54 12.02 -3.87 -23.60
CA ASN A 54 13.29 -3.95 -22.89
C ASN A 54 14.08 -5.23 -23.19
N LYS A 55 13.67 -6.01 -24.19
CA LYS A 55 14.35 -7.23 -24.66
C LYS A 55 14.64 -8.21 -23.50
N TRP A 56 13.59 -8.59 -22.79
CA TRP A 56 13.67 -9.63 -21.76
C TRP A 56 14.34 -10.87 -22.35
N SER A 57 15.36 -11.38 -21.69
CA SER A 57 16.12 -12.52 -22.14
C SER A 57 15.78 -13.75 -21.32
N GLU A 58 15.37 -14.82 -21.97
CA GLU A 58 15.13 -16.13 -21.33
C GLU A 58 16.39 -16.74 -20.73
N ASN A 59 17.56 -16.29 -21.20
CA ASN A 59 18.86 -16.75 -20.70
C ASN A 59 19.34 -15.99 -19.44
N LYS A 60 18.56 -15.03 -18.96
CA LYS A 60 18.85 -14.26 -17.74
C LYS A 60 17.86 -14.58 -16.67
N SER A 61 18.28 -14.60 -15.43
CA SER A 61 17.38 -14.73 -14.30
C SER A 61 16.34 -13.59 -14.26
N THR A 62 15.22 -13.82 -13.61
CA THR A 62 14.19 -12.78 -13.42
C THR A 62 14.76 -11.54 -12.75
N LYS A 63 15.69 -11.71 -11.80
CA LYS A 63 16.37 -10.60 -11.12
C LYS A 63 17.21 -9.77 -12.09
N GLU A 64 18.05 -10.39 -12.93
CA GLU A 64 18.87 -9.69 -13.93
C GLU A 64 18.03 -8.95 -14.96
N ASN A 65 16.93 -9.57 -15.40
CA ASN A 65 15.99 -8.95 -16.32
C ASN A 65 15.25 -7.78 -15.65
N ALA A 66 14.79 -7.94 -14.41
CA ALA A 66 14.15 -6.88 -13.64
C ALA A 66 15.12 -5.73 -13.41
N ASP A 67 16.36 -6.00 -13.05
CA ASP A 67 17.40 -4.98 -12.88
C ASP A 67 17.63 -4.17 -14.17
N VAL A 68 17.59 -4.80 -15.35
CA VAL A 68 17.69 -4.10 -16.64
C VAL A 68 16.48 -3.20 -16.86
N VAL A 69 15.26 -3.71 -16.66
CA VAL A 69 14.02 -2.93 -16.83
C VAL A 69 13.99 -1.74 -15.85
N LEU A 70 14.41 -1.95 -14.62
CA LEU A 70 14.43 -0.92 -13.60
C LEU A 70 15.52 0.14 -13.83
N LYS A 71 16.66 -0.25 -14.43
CA LYS A 71 17.77 0.66 -14.77
C LYS A 71 17.55 1.44 -16.07
N THR A 72 16.81 0.90 -17.05
CA THR A 72 16.55 1.58 -18.34
C THR A 72 15.62 2.79 -18.23
N GLY A 73 14.98 3.01 -17.08
CA GLY A 73 14.26 4.24 -16.77
C GLY A 73 15.16 5.45 -16.47
N GLU A 74 16.16 5.74 -17.31
CA GLU A 74 17.04 6.92 -17.23
C GLU A 74 17.73 7.10 -15.86
N GLY A 75 18.18 6.02 -15.22
CA GLY A 75 18.88 6.08 -13.93
C GLY A 75 17.98 6.50 -12.76
N LYS A 76 16.67 6.45 -12.93
CA LYS A 76 15.70 6.79 -11.91
C LYS A 76 15.34 5.56 -11.09
N ASP A 77 15.22 5.77 -9.79
CA ASP A 77 14.73 4.83 -8.81
C ASP A 77 13.50 4.07 -9.34
N PRO A 78 13.44 2.72 -9.28
CA PRO A 78 12.26 1.93 -9.65
C PRO A 78 11.00 2.32 -8.89
N GLN A 79 11.14 2.93 -7.73
CA GLN A 79 10.06 3.52 -6.95
C GLN A 79 9.55 4.85 -7.52
N HIS A 80 10.29 5.44 -8.49
CA HIS A 80 9.92 6.74 -9.02
C HIS A 80 8.57 6.68 -9.72
N HIS A 81 7.72 7.67 -9.46
CA HIS A 81 6.37 7.78 -10.02
C HIS A 81 6.32 7.69 -11.56
N SER A 82 7.40 8.05 -12.27
CA SER A 82 7.49 7.93 -13.73
C SER A 82 7.54 6.49 -14.24
N ASN A 83 7.93 5.52 -13.41
CA ASN A 83 8.05 4.11 -13.80
C ASN A 83 6.78 3.30 -13.54
N LYS A 84 5.75 3.91 -12.96
CA LYS A 84 4.49 3.22 -12.63
C LYS A 84 3.80 2.58 -13.85
N HIS A 85 3.98 3.15 -15.05
CA HIS A 85 3.38 2.66 -16.29
C HIS A 85 3.97 1.33 -16.76
N LEU A 86 5.14 0.95 -16.25
CA LEU A 86 5.79 -0.33 -16.57
C LEU A 86 5.05 -1.53 -15.99
N PHE A 87 4.26 -1.31 -14.94
CA PHE A 87 3.60 -2.35 -14.17
C PHE A 87 2.07 -2.27 -14.30
N HIS A 88 1.42 -3.40 -14.08
CA HIS A 88 -0.01 -3.43 -13.83
C HIS A 88 -0.34 -2.70 -12.54
N GLN A 89 -1.42 -1.94 -12.54
CA GLN A 89 -1.78 -1.06 -11.43
C GLN A 89 -3.28 -1.11 -11.20
N LEU A 90 -3.69 -0.88 -9.96
CA LEU A 90 -5.10 -0.88 -9.58
C LEU A 90 -5.97 0.10 -10.39
N ILE A 91 -5.41 1.22 -10.85
CA ILE A 91 -6.17 2.20 -11.66
C ILE A 91 -6.42 1.72 -13.09
N THR A 92 -5.55 0.86 -13.64
CA THR A 92 -5.69 0.34 -15.01
C THR A 92 -6.25 -1.07 -15.03
N ASP A 93 -6.10 -1.81 -13.93
CA ASP A 93 -6.48 -3.20 -13.77
C ASP A 93 -7.23 -3.32 -12.44
N ALA A 94 -8.47 -2.84 -12.43
CA ALA A 94 -9.30 -2.78 -11.22
C ALA A 94 -9.55 -4.16 -10.61
N SER A 95 -9.55 -5.21 -11.43
CA SER A 95 -9.65 -6.60 -11.00
C SER A 95 -8.58 -7.03 -10.00
N LEU A 96 -7.40 -6.35 -9.94
CA LEU A 96 -6.43 -6.57 -8.86
C LEU A 96 -7.06 -6.40 -7.46
N GLY A 97 -8.05 -5.53 -7.33
CA GLY A 97 -8.81 -5.33 -6.08
C GLY A 97 -9.67 -6.50 -5.65
N LYS A 98 -9.85 -7.54 -6.49
CA LYS A 98 -10.56 -8.78 -6.13
C LYS A 98 -9.69 -9.72 -5.30
N PHE A 99 -8.38 -9.55 -5.31
CA PHE A 99 -7.43 -10.54 -4.81
C PHE A 99 -6.65 -10.02 -3.62
N GLU A 100 -6.56 -10.84 -2.59
CA GLU A 100 -5.60 -10.70 -1.50
C GLU A 100 -4.33 -11.47 -1.88
N CYS A 101 -3.19 -10.93 -1.52
CA CYS A 101 -1.92 -11.58 -1.75
C CYS A 101 -1.27 -11.89 -0.41
N ILE A 102 -1.02 -13.17 -0.14
CA ILE A 102 -0.40 -13.65 1.09
C ILE A 102 0.96 -14.22 0.75
N LEU A 103 1.98 -13.70 1.39
CA LEU A 103 3.34 -14.23 1.34
C LEU A 103 3.62 -14.95 2.65
N ASN A 104 3.86 -16.25 2.55
CA ASN A 104 4.37 -17.08 3.63
C ASN A 104 5.87 -17.27 3.41
N ASP A 105 6.65 -16.84 4.38
CA ASP A 105 8.09 -16.92 4.38
C ASP A 105 8.49 -17.87 5.52
N GLU A 106 8.22 -19.16 5.31
CA GLU A 106 8.55 -20.19 6.29
C GLU A 106 9.97 -20.69 6.06
N ALA A 107 10.81 -20.49 7.07
CA ALA A 107 12.03 -21.26 7.18
C ALA A 107 11.63 -22.69 7.56
N ASP A 108 11.66 -23.62 6.62
CA ASP A 108 11.46 -25.02 6.91
C ASP A 108 12.62 -25.48 7.83
N PHE A 109 12.29 -25.93 9.04
CA PHE A 109 13.27 -26.39 10.03
C PHE A 109 14.08 -27.61 9.53
N CYS A 110 13.63 -28.27 8.48
CA CYS A 110 14.23 -29.46 7.90
C CYS A 110 14.98 -29.22 6.58
N ASP A 111 14.68 -28.12 5.88
CA ASP A 111 15.34 -27.76 4.62
C ASP A 111 16.17 -26.48 4.83
N THR A 112 17.45 -26.52 4.50
CA THR A 112 18.35 -25.36 4.56
C THR A 112 17.99 -24.27 3.53
N ARG A 113 16.95 -24.48 2.71
CA ARG A 113 16.42 -23.53 1.73
C ARG A 113 15.19 -22.82 2.29
N ARG A 114 15.28 -21.52 2.39
CA ARG A 114 14.14 -20.67 2.69
C ARG A 114 13.21 -20.64 1.47
N ARG A 115 12.04 -21.29 1.58
CA ARG A 115 11.02 -21.23 0.53
C ARG A 115 10.04 -20.10 0.82
N ARG A 116 9.85 -19.25 -0.16
CA ARG A 116 8.85 -18.16 -0.10
C ARG A 116 7.64 -18.57 -0.94
N GLN A 117 6.53 -18.81 -0.28
CA GLN A 117 5.29 -19.22 -0.93
C GLN A 117 4.39 -18.00 -1.13
N LEU A 118 3.89 -17.79 -2.36
CA LEU A 118 2.95 -16.72 -2.67
C LEU A 118 1.59 -17.31 -3.03
N SER A 119 0.55 -16.93 -2.28
CA SER A 119 -0.83 -17.34 -2.53
C SER A 119 -1.67 -16.13 -2.96
N ILE A 120 -2.45 -16.31 -4.01
CA ILE A 120 -3.47 -15.37 -4.46
C ILE A 120 -4.82 -15.91 -4.02
N ILE A 121 -5.53 -15.12 -3.24
CA ILE A 121 -6.82 -15.49 -2.63
C ILE A 121 -7.88 -14.54 -3.18
N GLU A 122 -8.98 -15.09 -3.67
CA GLU A 122 -10.14 -14.27 -3.98
C GLU A 122 -10.73 -13.71 -2.70
N ALA A 123 -10.75 -12.37 -2.57
CA ALA A 123 -11.10 -11.70 -1.33
C ALA A 123 -12.53 -12.01 -0.84
N LYS A 124 -13.45 -12.23 -1.77
CA LYS A 124 -14.87 -12.51 -1.49
C LYS A 124 -15.10 -13.92 -0.95
N THR A 125 -14.55 -14.92 -1.60
CA THR A 125 -14.78 -16.34 -1.29
C THR A 125 -13.77 -16.91 -0.31
N LYS A 126 -12.65 -16.17 -0.09
CA LYS A 126 -11.49 -16.63 0.67
C LYS A 126 -10.87 -17.92 0.12
N THR A 127 -11.07 -18.16 -1.18
CA THR A 127 -10.53 -19.33 -1.88
C THR A 127 -9.17 -19.00 -2.49
N VAL A 128 -8.19 -19.88 -2.33
CA VAL A 128 -6.91 -19.79 -3.06
C VAL A 128 -7.18 -20.07 -4.54
N VAL A 129 -6.91 -19.10 -5.40
CA VAL A 129 -7.15 -19.17 -6.85
C VAL A 129 -5.87 -19.40 -7.64
N ALA A 130 -4.73 -19.03 -7.10
CA ALA A 130 -3.42 -19.36 -7.65
C ALA A 130 -2.40 -19.43 -6.52
N GLN A 131 -1.42 -20.32 -6.65
CA GLN A 131 -0.39 -20.51 -5.63
C GLN A 131 0.94 -20.87 -6.27
N CYS A 132 2.00 -20.21 -5.84
CA CYS A 132 3.38 -20.48 -6.17
C CYS A 132 4.06 -20.98 -4.89
N LEU A 133 4.56 -22.21 -4.90
CA LEU A 133 5.15 -22.85 -3.72
C LEU A 133 6.61 -22.41 -3.48
N ASP A 134 7.27 -21.97 -4.54
CA ASP A 134 8.61 -21.41 -4.47
C ASP A 134 8.74 -20.24 -5.44
N ILE A 135 8.72 -19.03 -4.89
CA ILE A 135 8.78 -17.79 -5.69
C ILE A 135 10.12 -17.63 -6.41
N ASP A 136 11.15 -18.34 -5.99
CA ASP A 136 12.47 -18.29 -6.62
C ASP A 136 12.56 -19.25 -7.82
N ASP A 137 11.61 -20.21 -7.95
CA ASP A 137 11.45 -21.05 -9.15
C ASP A 137 10.61 -20.34 -10.21
N GLU A 138 11.20 -20.17 -11.40
CA GLU A 138 10.52 -19.50 -12.53
C GLU A 138 9.30 -20.29 -13.04
N LYS A 139 9.34 -21.61 -12.99
CA LYS A 139 8.22 -22.47 -13.42
C LYS A 139 7.05 -22.35 -12.46
N GLU A 140 7.33 -22.27 -11.16
CA GLU A 140 6.31 -22.06 -10.14
C GLU A 140 5.65 -20.68 -10.27
N ARG A 141 6.43 -19.62 -10.56
CA ARG A 141 5.88 -18.27 -10.81
C ARG A 141 4.93 -18.21 -12.00
N LEU A 142 5.14 -19.06 -13.00
CA LEU A 142 4.29 -19.07 -14.19
C LEU A 142 2.81 -19.32 -13.84
N VAL A 143 2.49 -20.03 -12.76
CA VAL A 143 1.12 -20.22 -12.27
C VAL A 143 0.47 -18.89 -11.95
N ILE A 144 1.16 -18.02 -11.22
CA ILE A 144 0.67 -16.68 -10.86
C ILE A 144 0.58 -15.78 -12.12
N GLU A 145 1.60 -15.83 -12.96
CA GLU A 145 1.69 -15.02 -14.17
C GLU A 145 0.55 -15.36 -15.16
N THR A 146 0.28 -16.66 -15.37
CA THR A 146 -0.82 -17.14 -16.23
C THR A 146 -2.19 -16.75 -15.65
N PHE A 147 -2.37 -16.93 -14.35
CA PHE A 147 -3.60 -16.52 -13.68
C PHE A 147 -3.89 -15.02 -13.92
N PHE A 148 -2.91 -14.16 -13.74
CA PHE A 148 -3.12 -12.72 -13.96
C PHE A 148 -3.24 -12.36 -15.45
N ALA A 149 -2.65 -13.12 -16.36
CA ALA A 149 -2.86 -12.92 -17.79
C ALA A 149 -4.33 -13.10 -18.21
N GLU A 150 -5.08 -13.95 -17.48
CA GLU A 150 -6.50 -14.20 -17.72
C GLU A 150 -7.43 -13.21 -17.00
N CYS A 151 -6.98 -12.65 -15.89
CA CYS A 151 -7.83 -11.85 -14.99
C CYS A 151 -7.71 -10.34 -15.18
N LEU A 152 -6.58 -9.82 -15.72
CA LEU A 152 -6.34 -8.39 -15.79
C LEU A 152 -6.92 -7.77 -17.06
N GLU A 153 -7.57 -6.61 -16.93
CA GLU A 153 -8.23 -5.89 -18.02
C GLU A 153 -7.26 -5.50 -19.13
N THR A 154 -6.04 -5.14 -18.74
CA THR A 154 -5.00 -4.71 -19.68
C THR A 154 -4.00 -5.80 -20.06
N ALA A 155 -4.12 -7.01 -19.47
CA ALA A 155 -3.37 -8.20 -19.87
C ALA A 155 -4.22 -9.02 -20.84
N ASN A 156 -4.40 -8.56 -22.05
CA ASN A 156 -5.13 -9.36 -23.02
C ASN A 156 -4.19 -10.36 -23.72
N ALA A 157 -4.77 -11.40 -24.35
CA ALA A 157 -4.02 -12.47 -25.00
C ALA A 157 -3.07 -11.98 -26.11
N LYS A 158 -3.24 -10.76 -26.64
CA LYS A 158 -2.36 -10.14 -27.63
C LYS A 158 -1.12 -9.50 -27.01
N ASP A 159 -1.23 -9.06 -25.75
CA ASP A 159 -0.12 -8.38 -25.07
C ASP A 159 0.87 -9.35 -24.45
N GLY A 160 0.45 -10.57 -24.18
CA GLY A 160 1.25 -11.64 -23.60
C GLY A 160 1.14 -11.74 -22.07
N VAL A 161 1.83 -12.71 -21.50
CA VAL A 161 1.78 -13.02 -20.07
C VAL A 161 2.59 -11.97 -19.30
N PRO A 162 2.03 -11.33 -18.26
CA PRO A 162 2.80 -10.44 -17.38
C PRO A 162 3.86 -11.25 -16.63
N LYS A 163 4.94 -10.59 -16.19
CA LYS A 163 5.98 -11.22 -15.38
C LYS A 163 5.89 -10.76 -13.94
N LEU A 164 5.88 -11.71 -13.02
CA LEU A 164 6.00 -11.45 -11.60
C LEU A 164 7.47 -11.12 -11.28
N VAL A 165 7.71 -9.87 -10.90
CA VAL A 165 9.04 -9.38 -10.56
C VAL A 165 9.13 -9.02 -9.09
N PHE A 166 10.31 -9.22 -8.52
CA PHE A 166 10.64 -8.79 -7.17
C PHE A 166 12.07 -8.26 -7.14
N ALA A 167 12.37 -7.43 -6.16
CA ALA A 167 13.71 -6.92 -5.94
C ALA A 167 13.97 -6.86 -4.43
N ASP A 168 15.10 -7.42 -4.00
CA ASP A 168 15.49 -7.42 -2.60
C ASP A 168 15.68 -5.99 -2.10
N GLY A 169 15.03 -5.67 -0.98
CA GLY A 169 15.10 -4.34 -0.37
C GLY A 169 14.42 -3.22 -1.14
N ILE A 170 13.68 -3.52 -2.21
CA ILE A 170 12.94 -2.53 -3.00
C ILE A 170 11.44 -2.76 -2.79
N SER A 171 10.73 -1.71 -2.43
CA SER A 171 9.27 -1.69 -2.45
C SER A 171 8.77 -1.06 -3.75
N PHE A 172 7.84 -1.72 -4.44
CA PHE A 172 7.15 -1.16 -5.60
C PHE A 172 6.04 -0.17 -5.22
N ALA A 173 6.08 0.37 -4.01
CA ALA A 173 5.18 1.42 -3.59
C ALA A 173 5.37 2.66 -4.48
N ASN A 174 4.25 3.25 -4.93
CA ASN A 174 4.29 4.55 -5.56
C ASN A 174 4.26 5.60 -4.45
N VAL A 175 5.41 5.99 -3.98
CA VAL A 175 5.54 7.12 -3.07
C VAL A 175 5.55 8.38 -3.94
N GLY A 176 4.43 9.09 -3.93
CA GLY A 176 4.37 10.41 -4.56
C GLY A 176 4.89 11.42 -3.58
N GLY A 177 5.67 12.39 -4.05
CA GLY A 177 6.09 13.48 -3.21
C GLY A 177 7.60 13.57 -3.03
N ARG A 178 8.02 14.15 -1.91
CA ARG A 178 9.41 14.47 -1.61
C ARG A 178 10.16 13.36 -0.88
N VAL A 179 9.42 12.39 -0.35
CA VAL A 179 9.99 11.29 0.43
C VAL A 179 10.58 10.27 -0.52
N LYS A 180 11.88 10.04 -0.40
CA LYS A 180 12.63 9.08 -1.22
C LYS A 180 12.86 7.74 -0.53
N GLU A 181 12.39 7.61 0.71
CA GLU A 181 12.64 6.48 1.58
C GLU A 181 11.46 5.52 1.58
N HIS A 182 11.69 4.29 2.02
CA HIS A 182 10.64 3.35 2.32
C HIS A 182 9.77 3.90 3.44
N VAL A 183 8.50 4.15 3.17
CA VAL A 183 7.60 4.79 4.10
C VAL A 183 6.43 3.90 4.45
N LEU A 184 5.97 4.07 5.68
CA LEU A 184 4.68 3.57 6.14
C LEU A 184 3.60 4.56 5.76
N HIS A 185 2.46 4.05 5.34
CA HIS A 185 1.26 4.86 5.17
C HIS A 185 0.34 4.66 6.38
N ILE A 186 0.00 5.74 7.06
CA ILE A 186 -0.85 5.77 8.25
C ILE A 186 -2.14 6.53 7.95
N ILE A 187 -3.29 6.01 8.38
CA ILE A 187 -4.57 6.73 8.38
C ILE A 187 -5.22 6.65 9.76
N THR A 188 -6.02 7.68 10.09
CA THR A 188 -6.82 7.74 11.32
C THR A 188 -8.26 7.33 11.05
N LYS A 189 -8.90 6.69 12.04
CA LYS A 189 -10.32 6.31 11.95
C LYS A 189 -11.25 7.51 11.96
N SER A 190 -10.91 8.59 12.68
CA SER A 190 -11.73 9.80 12.73
C SER A 190 -11.91 10.42 11.33
N THR A 191 -10.80 10.63 10.62
CA THR A 191 -10.81 11.19 9.26
C THR A 191 -11.47 10.23 8.27
N ALA A 192 -11.17 8.93 8.36
CA ALA A 192 -11.80 7.91 7.52
C ALA A 192 -13.33 7.87 7.71
N ARG A 193 -13.79 7.95 8.97
CA ARG A 193 -15.23 7.98 9.29
C ARG A 193 -15.91 9.22 8.72
N ALA A 194 -15.32 10.40 8.87
CA ALA A 194 -15.88 11.63 8.32
C ALA A 194 -16.05 11.54 6.80
N MET A 195 -15.08 10.96 6.10
CA MET A 195 -15.18 10.72 4.66
C MET A 195 -16.23 9.66 4.31
N TYR A 196 -16.27 8.56 5.04
CA TYR A 196 -17.23 7.49 4.83
C TYR A 196 -18.68 7.97 4.99
N GLU A 197 -18.97 8.71 6.05
CA GLU A 197 -20.30 9.29 6.27
C GLU A 197 -20.67 10.30 5.18
N ARG A 198 -19.71 11.11 4.73
CA ARG A 198 -19.94 12.01 3.59
C ARG A 198 -20.28 11.23 2.32
N ASN A 199 -19.60 10.11 2.07
CA ASN A 199 -19.87 9.25 0.93
C ASN A 199 -21.27 8.64 0.99
N LYS A 200 -21.72 8.21 2.16
CA LYS A 200 -23.09 7.71 2.36
C LYS A 200 -24.14 8.77 2.04
N MET A 201 -23.89 10.02 2.40
CA MET A 201 -24.79 11.13 2.06
C MET A 201 -24.87 11.38 0.55
N ILE A 202 -23.76 11.22 -0.18
CA ILE A 202 -23.68 11.44 -1.63
C ILE A 202 -24.33 10.29 -2.39
N SER A 203 -24.02 9.06 -2.03
CA SER A 203 -24.44 7.85 -2.73
C SER A 203 -25.84 7.35 -2.32
N GLY A 204 -26.35 7.80 -1.17
CA GLY A 204 -27.58 7.25 -0.62
C GLY A 204 -27.50 5.75 -0.39
N SER A 205 -28.47 4.99 -0.90
CA SER A 205 -28.51 3.53 -0.80
C SER A 205 -27.55 2.78 -1.74
N SER A 206 -26.89 3.49 -2.65
CA SER A 206 -25.97 2.90 -3.64
C SER A 206 -24.51 2.89 -3.19
N ASN A 207 -24.25 3.07 -1.89
CA ASN A 207 -22.89 2.97 -1.35
C ASN A 207 -22.33 1.57 -1.60
N SER A 208 -21.19 1.48 -2.27
CA SER A 208 -20.50 0.24 -2.61
C SER A 208 -19.75 -0.37 -1.42
N ASP A 209 -19.39 0.43 -0.42
CA ASP A 209 -18.74 -0.06 0.80
C ASP A 209 -19.80 -0.39 1.85
N SER A 210 -19.80 -1.63 2.35
CA SER A 210 -20.74 -2.09 3.36
C SER A 210 -20.37 -1.60 4.76
N SER A 211 -19.11 -1.25 4.98
CA SER A 211 -18.56 -0.85 6.27
C SER A 211 -17.47 0.21 6.16
N LEU A 212 -17.17 0.86 7.29
CA LEU A 212 -16.03 1.76 7.41
C LEU A 212 -14.71 1.04 7.12
N ASP A 213 -14.59 -0.22 7.54
CA ASP A 213 -13.37 -0.99 7.34
C ASP A 213 -13.13 -1.28 5.84
N GLU A 214 -14.16 -1.64 5.10
CA GLU A 214 -14.07 -1.77 3.64
C GLU A 214 -13.68 -0.45 2.96
N PHE A 215 -14.27 0.65 3.40
CA PHE A 215 -13.91 1.97 2.89
C PHE A 215 -12.43 2.31 3.15
N MET A 216 -11.92 2.02 4.35
CA MET A 216 -10.52 2.26 4.70
C MET A 216 -9.55 1.44 3.84
N MET A 217 -9.92 0.24 3.42
CA MET A 217 -9.09 -0.61 2.56
C MET A 217 -8.78 0.04 1.20
N ARG A 218 -9.62 0.92 0.68
CA ARG A 218 -9.37 1.68 -0.57
C ARG A 218 -8.07 2.49 -0.52
N PHE A 219 -7.66 2.92 0.67
CA PHE A 219 -6.48 3.76 0.86
C PHE A 219 -5.18 2.96 1.03
N ARG A 220 -5.26 1.64 1.23
CA ARG A 220 -4.13 0.74 1.30
C ARG A 220 -3.07 1.21 2.30
N ALA A 221 -3.54 1.60 3.49
CA ALA A 221 -2.70 2.02 4.59
C ALA A 221 -2.00 0.82 5.25
N ASN A 222 -0.75 1.01 5.67
CA ASN A 222 -0.02 0.00 6.44
C ASN A 222 -0.50 -0.04 7.89
N LEU A 223 -0.76 1.14 8.47
CA LEU A 223 -1.28 1.28 9.82
C LEU A 223 -2.60 2.05 9.79
N ILE A 224 -3.63 1.48 10.41
CA ILE A 224 -4.86 2.21 10.72
C ILE A 224 -4.87 2.42 12.22
N VAL A 225 -4.97 3.68 12.64
CA VAL A 225 -4.96 4.03 14.05
C VAL A 225 -6.31 4.56 14.50
N ASP A 226 -6.71 4.17 15.69
CA ASP A 226 -7.93 4.60 16.33
C ASP A 226 -7.65 5.77 17.26
N ASP A 227 -8.05 6.95 16.85
CA ASP A 227 -7.94 8.23 17.56
C ASP A 227 -9.30 8.69 18.12
N THR A 228 -10.37 7.94 17.90
CA THR A 228 -11.75 8.35 18.20
C THR A 228 -12.06 8.44 19.70
N THR A 229 -11.29 7.77 20.54
CA THR A 229 -11.45 7.79 22.00
C THR A 229 -10.85 9.03 22.66
N LEU A 230 -10.07 9.83 21.92
CA LEU A 230 -9.20 10.88 22.44
C LEU A 230 -9.52 12.29 21.91
N SER A 231 -10.72 12.56 21.50
CA SER A 231 -11.11 13.79 20.80
C SER A 231 -10.79 13.85 19.31
N GLY A 232 -10.65 12.71 18.65
CA GLY A 232 -10.23 12.61 17.23
C GLY A 232 -11.09 13.44 16.28
N GLU A 233 -10.78 14.73 16.21
CA GLU A 233 -11.32 15.61 15.19
C GLU A 233 -10.77 15.14 13.83
N PRO A 234 -11.60 15.01 12.82
CA PRO A 234 -11.14 14.68 11.49
C PRO A 234 -10.03 15.63 11.03
N TRP A 235 -8.97 15.07 10.43
CA TRP A 235 -7.80 15.79 9.92
C TRP A 235 -6.82 16.30 10.99
N SER A 236 -7.06 16.04 12.27
CA SER A 236 -6.13 16.43 13.35
C SER A 236 -4.76 15.73 13.24
N GLU A 237 -4.70 14.57 12.58
CA GLU A 237 -3.45 13.87 12.32
C GLU A 237 -2.46 14.69 11.45
N LEU A 238 -2.94 15.67 10.70
CA LEU A 238 -2.07 16.53 9.90
C LEU A 238 -1.12 17.36 10.79
N ASP A 239 -1.49 17.64 12.03
CA ASP A 239 -0.64 18.31 13.02
C ASP A 239 0.51 17.44 13.51
N TRP A 240 0.52 16.16 13.16
CA TRP A 240 1.64 15.26 13.47
C TRP A 240 2.80 15.41 12.50
N CYS A 241 2.59 16.05 11.35
CA CYS A 241 3.66 16.24 10.34
C CYS A 241 4.88 16.93 10.93
N GLY A 242 6.05 16.39 10.64
CA GLY A 242 7.35 16.87 11.15
C GLY A 242 7.65 16.47 12.60
N LYS A 243 6.75 15.77 13.29
CA LYS A 243 6.93 15.27 14.65
C LYS A 243 7.39 13.82 14.66
N GLU A 244 7.93 13.39 15.79
CA GLU A 244 8.26 12.02 16.08
C GLU A 244 7.20 11.42 16.99
N ILE A 245 6.79 10.19 16.68
CA ILE A 245 5.78 9.41 17.39
C ILE A 245 6.43 8.13 17.88
N ARG A 246 6.21 7.81 19.14
CA ARG A 246 6.58 6.54 19.77
C ARG A 246 5.42 5.59 19.74
N ILE A 247 5.67 4.30 19.50
CA ILE A 247 4.68 3.23 19.45
C ILE A 247 5.09 2.11 20.40
N GLY A 248 4.14 1.68 21.24
CA GLY A 248 4.23 0.48 22.07
C GLY A 248 5.34 0.51 23.12
N GLU A 249 5.54 -0.64 23.75
CA GLU A 249 6.51 -0.83 24.82
C GLU A 249 7.96 -0.88 24.31
N ASP A 250 8.18 -1.41 23.09
CA ASP A 250 9.49 -1.45 22.42
C ASP A 250 9.99 -0.06 22.00
N GLU A 251 9.18 0.96 22.21
CA GLU A 251 9.49 2.34 21.88
C GLU A 251 9.94 2.53 20.43
N VAL A 252 9.23 1.89 19.50
CA VAL A 252 9.42 2.14 18.07
C VAL A 252 9.20 3.62 17.80
N VAL A 253 10.10 4.27 17.06
CA VAL A 253 9.99 5.69 16.74
C VAL A 253 9.75 5.87 15.25
N LEU A 254 8.64 6.53 14.93
CA LEU A 254 8.32 6.97 13.58
C LEU A 254 8.45 8.49 13.46
N LYS A 255 9.09 8.96 12.40
CA LYS A 255 9.01 10.36 11.98
C LYS A 255 7.87 10.52 11.00
N ILE A 256 6.92 11.39 11.31
CA ILE A 256 5.84 11.74 10.38
C ILE A 256 6.37 12.75 9.38
N ASN A 257 6.41 12.37 8.10
CA ASN A 257 7.05 13.17 7.06
C ASN A 257 6.09 14.21 6.47
N GLU A 258 5.06 13.75 5.79
CA GLU A 258 4.13 14.61 5.07
C GLU A 258 2.76 13.91 4.87
N PRO A 259 1.70 14.68 4.55
CA PRO A 259 0.42 14.09 4.18
C PRO A 259 0.51 13.30 2.88
N THR A 260 -0.20 12.17 2.84
CA THR A 260 -0.23 11.28 1.66
C THR A 260 -1.13 11.84 0.57
N ILE A 261 -0.57 12.01 -0.64
CA ILE A 261 -1.35 12.36 -1.83
C ILE A 261 -2.10 11.14 -2.34
N ARG A 262 -3.40 11.30 -2.57
CA ARG A 262 -4.27 10.22 -3.09
C ARG A 262 -4.49 10.38 -4.60
N CYS A 263 -4.51 9.28 -5.28
CA CYS A 263 -4.74 9.18 -6.72
C CYS A 263 -6.05 8.43 -7.00
N PRO A 264 -6.53 8.40 -8.26
CA PRO A 264 -7.76 7.71 -8.63
C PRO A 264 -7.83 6.22 -8.30
N SER A 265 -6.72 5.55 -7.95
CA SER A 265 -6.77 4.16 -7.49
C SER A 265 -7.64 3.94 -6.24
N THR A 266 -7.92 4.99 -5.46
CA THR A 266 -8.85 4.92 -4.33
C THR A 266 -10.31 4.77 -4.75
N ARG A 267 -10.62 4.94 -6.03
CA ARG A 267 -11.97 4.70 -6.59
C ARG A 267 -12.27 3.21 -6.75
N VAL A 268 -11.27 2.36 -6.78
CA VAL A 268 -11.49 0.91 -6.87
C VAL A 268 -11.98 0.40 -5.52
N VAL A 269 -13.11 -0.32 -5.57
CA VAL A 269 -13.69 -0.96 -4.38
C VAL A 269 -12.77 -2.11 -3.97
N ALA A 270 -12.25 -2.02 -2.75
CA ALA A 270 -11.43 -3.08 -2.19
C ALA A 270 -12.30 -4.28 -1.77
N ASN A 271 -11.69 -5.45 -1.69
CA ASN A 271 -12.19 -6.69 -1.10
C ASN A 271 -13.27 -7.48 -1.85
N ASN A 272 -14.02 -6.95 -2.82
CA ASN A 272 -15.12 -7.74 -3.34
C ASN A 272 -15.36 -7.66 -4.84
N ARG A 273 -15.06 -6.56 -5.50
CA ARG A 273 -15.57 -6.33 -6.84
C ARG A 273 -14.48 -6.08 -7.88
N GLY A 274 -13.37 -5.46 -7.46
CA GLY A 274 -12.35 -5.03 -8.43
C GLY A 274 -12.97 -4.15 -9.52
N GLU A 275 -13.91 -3.29 -9.11
CA GLU A 275 -14.65 -2.40 -9.99
C GLU A 275 -14.30 -0.95 -9.61
N VAL A 276 -14.28 -0.09 -10.61
CA VAL A 276 -14.17 1.35 -10.38
C VAL A 276 -15.53 1.86 -9.90
N ASP A 277 -15.53 2.53 -8.77
CA ASP A 277 -16.72 3.18 -8.26
C ASP A 277 -16.92 4.53 -8.96
N GLU A 278 -17.94 4.64 -9.78
CA GLU A 278 -18.24 5.86 -10.52
C GLU A 278 -18.89 6.94 -9.63
N ILE A 279 -19.50 6.54 -8.54
CA ILE A 279 -20.21 7.46 -7.62
C ILE A 279 -19.25 7.93 -6.53
N ILE A 280 -18.57 7.00 -5.87
CA ILE A 280 -17.67 7.29 -4.78
C ILE A 280 -16.26 7.45 -5.31
N GLN A 281 -15.82 8.70 -5.40
CA GLN A 281 -14.50 9.09 -5.89
C GLN A 281 -13.74 9.81 -4.77
N PRO A 282 -13.11 9.06 -3.83
CA PRO A 282 -12.50 9.64 -2.63
C PRO A 282 -11.47 10.73 -2.95
N ASP A 283 -10.66 10.56 -3.99
CA ASP A 283 -9.69 11.56 -4.44
C ASP A 283 -10.33 12.88 -4.87
N VAL A 284 -11.51 12.84 -5.49
CA VAL A 284 -12.26 14.04 -5.87
C VAL A 284 -12.93 14.67 -4.65
N GLN A 285 -13.53 13.85 -3.79
CA GLN A 285 -14.25 14.31 -2.62
C GLN A 285 -13.33 15.00 -1.60
N ILE A 286 -12.14 14.43 -1.36
CA ILE A 286 -11.12 15.08 -0.52
C ILE A 286 -10.83 16.48 -1.05
N ARG A 287 -10.59 16.60 -2.34
CA ARG A 287 -10.25 17.88 -2.98
C ARG A 287 -11.40 18.89 -2.95
N THR A 288 -12.65 18.42 -2.99
CA THR A 288 -13.83 19.28 -3.09
C THR A 288 -14.37 19.68 -1.72
N HIS A 289 -14.42 18.74 -0.78
CA HIS A 289 -15.12 18.90 0.49
C HIS A 289 -14.22 19.19 1.68
N PHE A 290 -12.90 19.02 1.53
CA PHE A 290 -11.93 19.32 2.58
C PHE A 290 -10.89 20.33 2.07
N PRO A 291 -11.33 21.54 1.69
CA PRO A 291 -10.47 22.56 1.09
C PRO A 291 -9.44 23.14 2.04
N ASP A 292 -9.69 23.07 3.36
CA ASP A 292 -8.82 23.67 4.39
C ASP A 292 -7.42 23.06 4.44
N VAL A 293 -7.27 21.85 3.89
CA VAL A 293 -5.98 21.19 3.76
C VAL A 293 -5.13 21.76 2.61
N LYS A 294 -5.77 22.44 1.63
CA LYS A 294 -5.10 22.96 0.45
C LYS A 294 -4.32 24.24 0.76
N GLY A 295 -3.08 24.28 0.30
CA GLY A 295 -2.20 25.44 0.50
C GLY A 295 -1.74 25.63 1.94
N SER A 296 -2.19 24.79 2.87
CA SER A 296 -1.78 24.82 4.27
C SER A 296 -0.31 24.46 4.43
N ILE A 297 0.29 24.97 5.50
CA ILE A 297 1.67 24.68 5.88
C ILE A 297 1.63 23.83 7.14
N PHE A 298 2.14 22.62 7.07
CA PHE A 298 2.15 21.67 8.18
C PHE A 298 3.58 21.35 8.64
N GLY A 299 3.68 21.03 9.92
CA GLY A 299 4.90 20.53 10.54
C GLY A 299 6.01 21.57 10.71
N ARG A 300 7.09 21.13 11.37
CA ARG A 300 8.28 21.99 11.65
C ARG A 300 8.99 22.43 10.38
N GLU A 301 8.97 21.61 9.33
CA GLU A 301 9.63 21.87 8.05
C GLU A 301 8.77 22.73 7.09
N LYS A 302 7.62 23.21 7.54
CA LYS A 302 6.70 24.05 6.76
C LYS A 302 6.39 23.45 5.39
N ILE A 303 5.90 22.21 5.37
CA ILE A 303 5.50 21.52 4.16
C ILE A 303 4.31 22.25 3.55
N LYS A 304 4.52 22.89 2.39
CA LYS A 304 3.45 23.54 1.64
C LYS A 304 2.76 22.52 0.74
N LEU A 305 1.48 22.27 0.98
CA LEU A 305 0.67 21.38 0.19
C LEU A 305 0.27 21.99 -1.16
N SER A 306 0.19 21.18 -2.20
CA SER A 306 -0.29 21.60 -3.50
C SER A 306 -1.80 21.88 -3.45
N GLU A 307 -2.23 22.99 -3.99
CA GLU A 307 -3.66 23.35 -4.11
C GLU A 307 -4.50 22.33 -4.90
N LYS A 308 -3.85 21.53 -5.75
CA LYS A 308 -4.49 20.49 -6.56
C LYS A 308 -4.42 19.11 -5.91
N GLY A 309 -3.77 18.97 -4.77
CA GLY A 309 -3.57 17.69 -4.10
C GLY A 309 -4.85 17.20 -3.39
N SER A 310 -5.04 15.88 -3.38
CA SER A 310 -6.03 15.19 -2.55
C SER A 310 -5.25 14.51 -1.44
N TYR A 311 -5.29 15.04 -0.23
CA TYR A 311 -4.48 14.56 0.89
C TYR A 311 -5.32 13.76 1.87
N PHE A 312 -4.87 12.54 2.19
CA PHE A 312 -5.52 11.69 3.18
C PHE A 312 -4.53 10.70 3.74
N GLY A 313 -4.34 10.76 5.07
CA GLY A 313 -3.34 9.99 5.80
C GLY A 313 -1.93 10.60 5.70
N LEU A 314 -0.98 9.92 6.27
CA LEU A 314 0.38 10.39 6.51
C LEU A 314 1.42 9.39 6.00
N TYR A 315 2.52 9.88 5.49
CA TYR A 315 3.73 9.09 5.31
C TYR A 315 4.62 9.20 6.55
N ALA A 316 5.14 8.08 6.99
CA ALA A 316 6.06 8.01 8.13
C ALA A 316 7.27 7.15 7.81
N SER A 317 8.44 7.55 8.28
CA SER A 317 9.68 6.78 8.23
C SER A 317 9.98 6.19 9.60
N CYS A 318 10.40 4.93 9.66
CA CYS A 318 10.85 4.29 10.89
C CYS A 318 12.26 4.78 11.22
N LEU A 319 12.44 5.46 12.37
CA LEU A 319 13.76 5.89 12.86
C LEU A 319 14.37 4.87 13.82
N LYS A 320 13.57 4.30 14.71
CA LYS A 320 13.95 3.23 15.64
C LYS A 320 13.02 2.05 15.44
N GLY A 321 13.57 0.90 15.09
CA GLY A 321 12.82 -0.33 14.87
C GLY A 321 12.45 -1.03 16.18
N GLY A 322 11.60 -2.06 16.07
CA GLY A 322 11.09 -2.89 17.14
C GLY A 322 9.80 -3.57 16.74
N ALA A 323 9.23 -4.36 17.63
CA ALA A 323 7.93 -4.99 17.43
C ALA A 323 6.80 -3.97 17.66
N ILE A 324 5.75 -4.10 16.85
CA ILE A 324 4.47 -3.41 17.03
C ILE A 324 3.31 -4.38 16.86
N GLN A 325 2.22 -4.14 17.57
CA GLN A 325 1.03 -4.97 17.53
C GLN A 325 -0.27 -4.15 17.60
N ILE A 326 -1.36 -4.79 17.24
CA ILE A 326 -2.69 -4.20 17.42
C ILE A 326 -2.90 -3.90 18.90
N GLY A 327 -3.39 -2.70 19.21
CA GLY A 327 -3.60 -2.19 20.56
C GLY A 327 -2.47 -1.29 21.08
N ASP A 328 -1.30 -1.29 20.47
CA ASP A 328 -0.19 -0.43 20.87
C ASP A 328 -0.58 1.06 20.79
N ALA A 329 -0.22 1.79 21.85
CA ALA A 329 -0.47 3.22 21.92
C ALA A 329 0.57 4.03 21.16
N LEU A 330 0.12 5.12 20.55
CA LEU A 330 0.94 6.14 19.90
C LEU A 330 1.04 7.37 20.83
N THR A 331 2.24 7.87 21.06
CA THR A 331 2.49 9.08 21.85
C THR A 331 3.53 9.96 21.14
N PHE A 332 3.53 11.28 21.38
CA PHE A 332 4.66 12.10 20.94
C PHE A 332 5.92 11.77 21.75
N VAL A 333 7.09 11.85 21.07
CA VAL A 333 8.42 11.73 21.70
C VAL A 333 8.75 13.00 22.48
#